data_da1c1b294831e1b09923cb42385a4a5b
#
_entry.id   da1c1b294831e1b09923cb42385a4a5b
#
_cell.length_a   1.000
_cell.length_b   1.000
_cell.length_c   1.000
_cell.angle_alpha   90.00
_cell.angle_beta   90.00
_cell.angle_gamma   90.00
#
_symmetry.space_group_name_H-M   'P 1'
#
loop_
_entity.id
_entity.type
_entity.pdbx_description
1 polymer ?
#
loop_
_entity_poly.entity_id
_entity_poly.type
_entity_poly.pdbx_seq_one_letter_code
_entity_poly.pdbx_strand_id
1 'polypeptide(L)'
;MKQEKELIELMTTLDDAWNAGPGSPLWETFRKRHTENVAVYWPGGAPPTRGRHNHDVEAAEFFKTFPDNHLINRPYKILFADRNHTCSIAEFSGTMKGPMKTAEGTVIQPTGKSFHVEFCTVATWNEKGEITEERLFYDLVGLMSQIGLA
;
A
#
# COMPACT_ATOMS: atom_id res chain seq x y z
N MET A 1 -8.42 -19.99 13.02
CA MET A 1 -7.93 -18.60 13.03
C MET A 1 -6.43 -18.57 13.17
N LYS A 2 -5.74 -17.79 12.38
CA LYS A 2 -4.30 -17.57 12.50
C LYS A 2 -3.98 -16.88 13.81
N GLN A 3 -2.84 -17.24 14.41
CA GLN A 3 -2.39 -16.56 15.63
C GLN A 3 -1.90 -15.15 15.30
N GLU A 4 -2.06 -14.24 16.23
CA GLU A 4 -1.66 -12.84 16.06
C GLU A 4 -0.18 -12.70 15.71
N LYS A 5 0.68 -13.52 16.30
CA LYS A 5 2.10 -13.57 15.99
C LYS A 5 2.36 -13.89 14.51
N GLU A 6 1.61 -14.85 13.96
CA GLU A 6 1.73 -15.20 12.54
C GLU A 6 1.29 -14.04 11.64
N LEU A 7 0.21 -13.35 12.01
CA LEU A 7 -0.29 -12.22 11.24
C LEU A 7 0.71 -11.07 11.21
N ILE A 8 1.40 -10.82 12.32
CA ILE A 8 2.45 -9.81 12.40
C ILE A 8 3.57 -10.14 11.40
N GLU A 9 4.00 -11.41 11.34
CA GLU A 9 5.01 -11.85 10.39
C GLU A 9 4.52 -11.73 8.95
N LEU A 10 3.28 -12.12 8.68
CA LEU A 10 2.69 -12.02 7.35
C LEU A 10 2.58 -10.57 6.88
N MET A 11 2.23 -9.65 7.78
CA MET A 11 2.17 -8.23 7.46
C MET A 11 3.56 -7.68 7.16
N THR A 12 4.55 -8.05 7.96
CA THR A 12 5.92 -7.59 7.78
C THR A 12 6.49 -8.05 6.43
N THR A 13 6.31 -9.32 6.09
CA THR A 13 6.82 -9.85 4.81
C THR A 13 6.01 -9.36 3.61
N LEU A 14 4.76 -8.98 3.80
CA LEU A 14 3.98 -8.32 2.75
C LEU A 14 4.64 -6.99 2.36
N ASP A 15 5.04 -6.19 3.33
CA ASP A 15 5.66 -4.90 3.06
C ASP A 15 7.11 -5.04 2.58
N ASP A 16 7.80 -6.14 2.93
CA ASP A 16 9.06 -6.48 2.28
C ASP A 16 8.86 -6.65 0.77
N ALA A 17 7.78 -7.34 0.38
CA ALA A 17 7.46 -7.56 -1.03
C ALA A 17 7.08 -6.24 -1.72
N TRP A 18 6.29 -5.39 -1.06
CA TRP A 18 5.98 -4.06 -1.58
C TRP A 18 7.26 -3.26 -1.84
N ASN A 19 8.15 -3.20 -0.85
CA ASN A 19 9.40 -2.45 -0.97
C ASN A 19 10.33 -2.98 -2.08
N ALA A 20 10.24 -4.28 -2.38
CA ALA A 20 10.99 -4.88 -3.48
C ALA A 20 10.48 -4.41 -4.85
N GLY A 21 9.21 -4.08 -4.95
CA GLY A 21 8.59 -3.52 -6.14
C GLY A 21 8.16 -4.54 -7.19
N PRO A 22 7.34 -4.10 -8.17
CA PRO A 22 6.78 -5.00 -9.20
C PRO A 22 7.80 -5.70 -10.09
N GLY A 23 9.03 -5.19 -10.15
CA GLY A 23 10.10 -5.81 -10.93
C GLY A 23 10.84 -6.95 -10.23
N SER A 24 10.52 -7.21 -8.96
CA SER A 24 11.16 -8.25 -8.15
C SER A 24 10.36 -9.55 -8.15
N PRO A 25 11.03 -10.72 -8.06
CA PRO A 25 10.33 -11.99 -7.83
C PRO A 25 9.48 -11.99 -6.55
N LEU A 26 9.84 -11.17 -5.55
CA LEU A 26 9.07 -11.04 -4.30
C LEU A 26 7.68 -10.44 -4.52
N TRP A 27 7.46 -9.74 -5.63
CA TRP A 27 6.16 -9.15 -5.94
C TRP A 27 5.04 -10.18 -6.02
N GLU A 28 5.37 -11.41 -6.39
CA GLU A 28 4.41 -12.50 -6.42
C GLU A 28 3.85 -12.78 -5.01
N THR A 29 4.67 -12.61 -3.96
CA THR A 29 4.20 -12.70 -2.58
C THR A 29 3.17 -11.62 -2.27
N PHE A 30 3.41 -10.39 -2.74
CA PHE A 30 2.45 -9.30 -2.59
C PHE A 30 1.12 -9.67 -3.25
N ARG A 31 1.16 -10.08 -4.51
CA ARG A 31 -0.04 -10.46 -5.25
C ARG A 31 -0.81 -11.57 -4.53
N LYS A 32 -0.15 -12.68 -4.24
CA LYS A 32 -0.78 -13.88 -3.68
C LYS A 32 -1.28 -13.69 -2.25
N ARG A 33 -0.77 -12.70 -1.54
CA ARG A 33 -1.22 -12.46 -0.17
C ARG A 33 -2.59 -11.78 -0.09
N HIS A 34 -3.13 -11.36 -1.22
CA HIS A 34 -4.48 -10.82 -1.33
C HIS A 34 -5.41 -11.86 -1.94
N THR A 35 -6.65 -11.95 -1.47
CA THR A 35 -7.64 -12.85 -2.09
C THR A 35 -8.03 -12.34 -3.47
N GLU A 36 -8.56 -13.23 -4.31
CA GLU A 36 -9.02 -12.85 -5.65
C GLU A 36 -10.07 -11.74 -5.62
N ASN A 37 -10.88 -11.68 -4.58
CA ASN A 37 -11.96 -10.70 -4.42
C ASN A 37 -11.67 -9.65 -3.34
N VAL A 38 -10.42 -9.40 -3.03
CA VAL A 38 -10.01 -8.43 -2.02
C VAL A 38 -10.65 -7.05 -2.27
N ALA A 39 -10.98 -6.35 -1.18
CA ALA A 39 -11.43 -4.96 -1.23
C ALA A 39 -10.36 -4.07 -0.61
N VAL A 40 -9.89 -3.08 -1.35
CA VAL A 40 -8.86 -2.14 -0.90
C VAL A 40 -9.43 -0.73 -0.86
N TYR A 41 -9.47 -0.14 0.33
CA TYR A 41 -10.00 1.21 0.54
C TYR A 41 -8.84 2.19 0.66
N TRP A 42 -8.76 3.11 -0.30
CA TRP A 42 -7.77 4.18 -0.33
C TRP A 42 -8.32 5.44 0.36
N PRO A 43 -7.45 6.35 0.82
CA PRO A 43 -7.92 7.63 1.38
C PRO A 43 -8.74 8.42 0.37
N GLY A 44 -9.67 9.25 0.86
CA GLY A 44 -10.44 10.15 0.01
C GLY A 44 -11.90 9.75 -0.20
N GLY A 45 -12.34 8.63 0.41
CA GLY A 45 -13.75 8.24 0.41
C GLY A 45 -14.27 7.68 -0.90
N ALA A 46 -13.41 7.38 -1.87
CA ALA A 46 -13.82 6.72 -3.10
C ALA A 46 -14.25 5.27 -2.82
N PRO A 47 -15.07 4.66 -3.70
CA PRO A 47 -15.37 3.24 -3.59
C PRO A 47 -14.08 2.41 -3.58
N PRO A 48 -14.08 1.25 -2.91
CA PRO A 48 -12.88 0.44 -2.83
C PRO A 48 -12.49 -0.14 -4.19
N THR A 49 -11.18 -0.37 -4.37
CA THR A 49 -10.69 -1.19 -5.46
C THR A 49 -11.05 -2.63 -5.15
N ARG A 50 -11.70 -3.32 -6.09
CA ARG A 50 -12.10 -4.70 -5.90
C ARG A 50 -11.32 -5.63 -6.81
N GLY A 51 -10.80 -6.69 -6.19
CA GLY A 51 -10.11 -7.76 -6.88
C GLY A 51 -8.60 -7.63 -6.87
N ARG A 52 -7.94 -8.78 -6.78
CA ARG A 52 -6.48 -8.89 -6.77
C ARG A 52 -5.85 -8.26 -8.00
N HIS A 53 -6.42 -8.53 -9.17
CA HIS A 53 -5.87 -8.00 -10.43
C HIS A 53 -5.90 -6.47 -10.45
N ASN A 54 -7.03 -5.87 -10.09
CA ASN A 54 -7.15 -4.42 -10.08
C ASN A 54 -6.24 -3.77 -9.06
N HIS A 55 -6.07 -4.42 -7.90
CA HIS A 55 -5.13 -3.94 -6.88
C HIS A 55 -3.69 -4.01 -7.36
N ASP A 56 -3.32 -5.09 -8.05
CA ASP A 56 -1.99 -5.24 -8.63
C ASP A 56 -1.71 -4.14 -9.67
N VAL A 57 -2.69 -3.85 -10.53
CA VAL A 57 -2.58 -2.80 -11.54
C VAL A 57 -2.37 -1.44 -10.91
N GLU A 58 -3.18 -1.08 -9.90
CA GLU A 58 -3.04 0.23 -9.26
C GLU A 58 -1.74 0.36 -8.47
N ALA A 59 -1.27 -0.73 -7.85
CA ALA A 59 0.02 -0.75 -7.17
C ALA A 59 1.17 -0.52 -8.17
N ALA A 60 1.11 -1.18 -9.32
CA ALA A 60 2.12 -0.98 -10.37
C ALA A 60 2.11 0.46 -10.89
N GLU A 61 0.93 1.07 -11.05
CA GLU A 61 0.82 2.48 -11.45
C GLU A 61 1.42 3.41 -10.42
N PHE A 62 1.24 3.11 -9.13
CA PHE A 62 1.86 3.88 -8.06
C PHE A 62 3.39 3.85 -8.17
N PHE A 63 3.96 2.70 -8.48
CA PHE A 63 5.41 2.56 -8.67
C PHE A 63 5.92 3.29 -9.91
N LYS A 64 5.10 3.46 -10.94
CA LYS A 64 5.48 4.27 -12.11
C LYS A 64 5.63 5.74 -11.74
N THR A 65 4.75 6.25 -10.90
CA THR A 65 4.79 7.64 -10.44
C THR A 65 5.90 7.83 -9.40
N PHE A 66 6.01 6.91 -8.45
CA PHE A 66 6.94 6.97 -7.32
C PHE A 66 7.84 5.73 -7.30
N PRO A 67 8.79 5.60 -8.23
CA PRO A 67 9.59 4.36 -8.35
C PRO A 67 10.50 4.09 -7.15
N ASP A 68 10.83 5.12 -6.38
CA ASP A 68 11.66 5.01 -5.18
C ASP A 68 10.84 4.96 -3.88
N ASN A 69 9.52 4.78 -3.97
CA ASN A 69 8.71 4.76 -2.75
C ASN A 69 9.16 3.62 -1.83
N HIS A 70 9.14 3.90 -0.54
CA HIS A 70 9.63 2.99 0.48
C HIS A 70 8.85 3.14 1.76
N LEU A 71 8.50 2.02 2.33
CA LEU A 71 7.78 1.93 3.59
C LEU A 71 8.70 1.29 4.62
N ILE A 72 8.95 2.00 5.74
CA ILE A 72 9.85 1.48 6.78
C ILE A 72 9.08 0.49 7.65
N ASN A 73 9.36 -0.80 7.47
CA ASN A 73 8.66 -1.89 8.14
C ASN A 73 9.53 -2.73 9.08
N ARG A 74 10.81 -2.38 9.25
CA ARG A 74 11.73 -3.12 10.13
C ARG A 74 12.54 -2.17 11.02
N PRO A 75 11.94 -1.69 12.13
CA PRO A 75 10.57 -1.95 12.61
C PRO A 75 9.56 -0.96 12.02
N TYR A 76 8.28 -1.31 12.13
CA TYR A 76 7.21 -0.32 12.00
C TYR A 76 7.24 0.65 13.19
N LYS A 77 6.59 1.79 13.05
CA LYS A 77 6.34 2.66 14.20
C LYS A 77 5.38 1.98 15.18
N ILE A 78 4.32 1.39 14.64
CA ILE A 78 3.33 0.63 15.41
C ILE A 78 2.93 -0.57 14.55
N LEU A 79 2.89 -1.74 15.16
CA LEU A 79 2.32 -2.92 14.52
C LEU A 79 1.74 -3.82 15.61
N PHE A 80 0.47 -4.10 15.51
CA PHE A 80 -0.18 -5.04 16.40
C PHE A 80 -1.25 -5.81 15.65
N ALA A 81 -1.65 -6.94 16.22
CA ALA A 81 -2.72 -7.76 15.70
C ALA A 81 -3.76 -7.99 16.79
N ASP A 82 -5.01 -8.02 16.39
CA ASP A 82 -6.12 -8.39 17.28
C ASP A 82 -7.04 -9.31 16.49
N ARG A 83 -7.13 -10.55 16.92
CA ARG A 83 -7.91 -11.60 16.24
C ARG A 83 -7.40 -11.78 14.80
N ASN A 84 -8.24 -11.49 13.80
CA ASN A 84 -7.88 -11.62 12.39
C ASN A 84 -7.55 -10.28 11.73
N HIS A 85 -7.22 -9.25 12.53
CA HIS A 85 -6.86 -7.93 12.03
C HIS A 85 -5.43 -7.58 12.39
N THR A 86 -4.75 -6.88 11.48
CA THR A 86 -3.49 -6.18 11.79
C THR A 86 -3.68 -4.69 11.60
N CYS A 87 -2.96 -3.92 12.42
CA CYS A 87 -2.90 -2.47 12.28
C CYS A 87 -1.44 -2.06 12.31
N SER A 88 -1.00 -1.37 11.26
CA SER A 88 0.38 -0.90 11.16
C SER A 88 0.43 0.58 10.90
N ILE A 89 1.44 1.26 11.46
CA ILE A 89 1.80 2.63 11.08
C ILE A 89 3.28 2.61 10.74
N ALA A 90 3.61 3.12 9.56
CA ALA A 90 4.97 3.14 9.04
C ALA A 90 5.27 4.48 8.41
N GLU A 91 6.55 4.89 8.45
CA GLU A 91 7.03 6.01 7.65
C GLU A 91 7.02 5.61 6.19
N PHE A 92 6.45 6.46 5.33
CA PHE A 92 6.33 6.20 3.91
C PHE A 92 6.80 7.42 3.13
N SER A 93 7.67 7.20 2.16
CA SER A 93 8.27 8.28 1.39
C SER A 93 8.42 7.90 -0.07
N GLY A 94 8.57 8.90 -0.93
CA GLY A 94 8.81 8.69 -2.35
C GLY A 94 8.99 10.01 -3.08
N THR A 95 9.45 9.92 -4.32
CA THR A 95 9.68 11.07 -5.19
C THR A 95 8.86 10.92 -6.46
N MET A 96 8.16 11.97 -6.86
CA MET A 96 7.36 11.95 -8.08
C MET A 96 8.28 12.06 -9.31
N LYS A 97 8.76 10.91 -9.77
CA LYS A 97 9.67 10.81 -10.92
C LYS A 97 8.97 10.41 -12.20
N GLY A 98 7.75 9.92 -12.12
CA GLY A 98 6.94 9.53 -13.26
C GLY A 98 5.63 10.28 -13.32
N PRO A 99 4.91 10.17 -14.44
CA PRO A 99 3.63 10.86 -14.60
C PRO A 99 2.56 10.23 -13.69
N MET A 100 1.54 11.02 -13.37
CA MET A 100 0.39 10.58 -12.60
C MET A 100 -0.86 10.74 -13.46
N LYS A 101 -1.68 9.69 -13.53
CA LYS A 101 -2.93 9.72 -14.26
C LYS A 101 -4.08 9.97 -13.28
N THR A 102 -4.91 10.98 -13.57
CA THR A 102 -6.09 11.27 -12.75
C THR A 102 -7.24 10.34 -13.14
N ALA A 103 -8.29 10.31 -12.31
CA ALA A 103 -9.50 9.54 -12.59
C ALA A 103 -10.16 9.97 -13.91
N GLU A 104 -10.02 11.25 -14.30
CA GLU A 104 -10.57 11.78 -15.54
C GLU A 104 -9.69 11.50 -16.76
N GLY A 105 -8.56 10.80 -16.56
CA GLY A 105 -7.65 10.46 -17.63
C GLY A 105 -6.61 11.53 -17.95
N THR A 106 -6.58 12.64 -17.22
CA THR A 106 -5.56 13.68 -17.37
C THR A 106 -4.22 13.15 -16.87
N VAL A 107 -3.15 13.44 -17.63
CA VAL A 107 -1.79 13.06 -17.23
C VAL A 107 -1.09 14.27 -16.63
N ILE A 108 -0.65 14.13 -15.37
CA ILE A 108 0.12 15.16 -14.68
C ILE A 108 1.60 14.78 -14.81
N GLN A 109 2.41 15.74 -15.31
CA GLN A 109 3.84 15.51 -15.48
C GLN A 109 4.54 15.46 -14.11
N PRO A 110 5.65 14.70 -13.99
CA PRO A 110 6.37 14.59 -12.71
C PRO A 110 6.94 15.94 -12.27
N THR A 111 6.82 16.21 -10.98
CA THR A 111 7.36 17.44 -10.37
C THR A 111 8.78 17.27 -9.87
N GLY A 112 9.24 16.03 -9.67
CA GLY A 112 10.53 15.74 -9.07
C GLY A 112 10.58 15.98 -7.56
N LYS A 113 9.44 16.33 -6.94
CA LYS A 113 9.36 16.60 -5.51
C LYS A 113 9.05 15.33 -4.74
N SER A 114 9.46 15.31 -3.46
CA SER A 114 9.32 14.16 -2.59
C SER A 114 8.22 14.37 -1.55
N PHE A 115 7.64 13.26 -1.10
CA PHE A 115 6.72 13.24 0.01
C PHE A 115 7.25 12.36 1.15
N HIS A 116 6.78 12.65 2.35
CA HIS A 116 7.02 11.84 3.54
C HIS A 116 5.78 11.93 4.41
N VAL A 117 5.11 10.81 4.63
CA VAL A 117 3.87 10.74 5.43
C VAL A 117 3.90 9.50 6.30
N GLU A 118 3.02 9.45 7.30
CA GLU A 118 2.74 8.21 8.01
C GLU A 118 1.66 7.44 7.26
N PHE A 119 1.86 6.15 7.10
CA PHE A 119 0.95 5.26 6.39
C PHE A 119 0.39 4.23 7.35
N CYS A 120 -0.93 4.22 7.50
CA CYS A 120 -1.61 3.27 8.37
C CYS A 120 -2.38 2.26 7.52
N THR A 121 -2.13 0.97 7.76
CA THR A 121 -2.86 -0.11 7.11
C THR A 121 -3.62 -0.92 8.15
N VAL A 122 -4.92 -1.06 7.95
CA VAL A 122 -5.75 -1.99 8.71
C VAL A 122 -6.17 -3.11 7.77
N ALA A 123 -5.66 -4.31 8.01
CA ALA A 123 -5.92 -5.46 7.15
C ALA A 123 -6.73 -6.51 7.88
N THR A 124 -7.66 -7.14 7.17
CA THR A 124 -8.42 -8.29 7.63
C THR A 124 -7.89 -9.53 6.93
N TRP A 125 -7.60 -10.58 7.70
CA TRP A 125 -6.96 -11.79 7.23
C TRP A 125 -7.89 -13.00 7.32
N ASN A 126 -7.80 -13.92 6.36
CA ASN A 126 -8.49 -15.20 6.43
C ASN A 126 -7.57 -16.26 7.04
N GLU A 127 -8.08 -17.49 7.16
CA GLU A 127 -7.34 -18.59 7.77
C GLU A 127 -6.16 -19.07 6.94
N LYS A 128 -6.15 -18.78 5.65
CA LYS A 128 -5.05 -19.14 4.75
C LYS A 128 -3.90 -18.13 4.80
N GLY A 129 -4.04 -17.05 5.59
CA GLY A 129 -3.04 -15.98 5.63
C GLY A 129 -3.12 -15.04 4.46
N GLU A 130 -4.31 -14.86 3.91
CA GLU A 130 -4.58 -13.93 2.82
C GLU A 130 -5.42 -12.77 3.33
N ILE A 131 -5.19 -11.59 2.76
CA ILE A 131 -5.94 -10.37 3.07
C ILE A 131 -7.24 -10.37 2.27
N THR A 132 -8.36 -10.24 2.98
CA THR A 132 -9.69 -10.13 2.36
C THR A 132 -10.12 -8.67 2.21
N GLU A 133 -9.62 -7.80 3.07
CA GLU A 133 -9.92 -6.37 3.04
C GLU A 133 -8.73 -5.59 3.58
N GLU A 134 -8.41 -4.48 2.93
CA GLU A 134 -7.37 -3.55 3.36
C GLU A 134 -7.94 -2.14 3.42
N ARG A 135 -7.67 -1.43 4.52
CA ARG A 135 -8.02 -0.02 4.67
C ARG A 135 -6.75 0.76 4.85
N LEU A 136 -6.52 1.70 3.96
CA LEU A 136 -5.29 2.48 3.89
C LEU A 136 -5.59 3.93 4.30
N PHE A 137 -4.79 4.46 5.20
CA PHE A 137 -4.96 5.82 5.71
C PHE A 137 -3.65 6.56 5.69
N TYR A 138 -3.62 7.69 5.03
CA TYR A 138 -2.52 8.66 5.09
C TYR A 138 -3.06 10.03 4.73
N ASP A 139 -2.30 11.06 5.03
CA ASP A 139 -2.66 12.45 4.71
C ASP A 139 -2.50 12.68 3.20
N LEU A 140 -3.58 12.43 2.45
CA LEU A 140 -3.57 12.57 1.00
C LEU A 140 -3.33 14.03 0.58
N VAL A 141 -3.98 14.99 1.23
CA VAL A 141 -3.80 16.42 0.93
C VAL A 141 -2.36 16.83 1.21
N GLY A 142 -1.80 16.38 2.33
CA GLY A 142 -0.42 16.66 2.69
C GLY A 142 0.56 16.06 1.69
N LEU A 143 0.32 14.83 1.23
CA LEU A 143 1.15 14.21 0.22
C LEU A 143 1.11 15.02 -1.09
N MET A 144 -0.09 15.35 -1.56
CA MET A 144 -0.26 16.12 -2.79
C MET A 144 0.40 17.50 -2.69
N SER A 145 0.30 18.15 -1.53
CA SER A 145 0.95 19.43 -1.28
C SER A 145 2.48 19.29 -1.34
N GLN A 146 3.04 18.25 -0.73
CA GLN A 146 4.48 18.03 -0.71
C GLN A 146 5.05 17.83 -2.11
N ILE A 147 4.33 17.15 -3.00
CA ILE A 147 4.79 16.95 -4.37
C ILE A 147 4.38 18.08 -5.32
N GLY A 148 3.77 19.14 -4.80
CA GLY A 148 3.48 20.34 -5.55
C GLY A 148 2.17 20.32 -6.35
N LEU A 149 1.23 19.42 -6.01
CA LEU A 149 -0.04 19.27 -6.72
C LEU A 149 -1.25 19.82 -5.95
N ALA A 150 -1.04 20.36 -4.77
CA ALA A 150 -2.10 20.97 -3.96
C ALA A 150 -1.59 22.14 -3.15
#